data_edd55259aa7632c1669debe431329751
#
_entry.id   edd55259aa7632c1669debe431329751
#
_cell.length_a   1.000
_cell.length_b   1.000
_cell.length_c   1.000
_cell.angle_alpha   90.00
_cell.angle_beta   90.00
_cell.angle_gamma   90.00
#
_symmetry.space_group_name_H-M   'P 1'
#
loop_
_entity.id
_entity.type
_entity.pdbx_description
1 polymer ?
#
loop_
_entity_poly.entity_id
_entity_poly.type
_entity_poly.pdbx_seq_one_letter_code
_entity_poly.pdbx_strand_id
1 'polypeptide(L)'
;MHSALSVRSPRPIATEAFTDAAAAVARIDDIYDRNTRFLRDRFEAYVNGNAITARVRAKYPFVRITTLTHARLDSRLSYGFVARPGAHETTVTRPDLFRAYLTEQIRLLIENHGVPVEVGESSEPIPVHFSYRHDVNIEAVLSGSGKPMPDQPLRDVFDTPDLAAMDDAIANGTLQLPPGSTQPLALFRAARVDYSLYRLYHYTGTDPEHFQNFVIFTNYQFYVDAFARLCYERMGSAQPGFEAFVAPGNVITHNARLGGGQTVVASQRMPQMPAFHLVEPGYRGITLINIGTGPSNARTITDHVAVLRPHAWLMLGHCAGLRNTQKLGDYVLDQELPVWAPIPALAEMQVALEQAVSEVTGLRGFELKRVMRTGTVASVDNRNWEIGDPAIIRRLSQSRAIALDMESAAIAANGFRFRVPYGTLLCVSDKPLHGEIKLAAMAGEFYRQRVGQHLEIGLKALEKLKSQESERLHSRKLRSFAEVAFQ
;
A
#
# COMPACT_ATOMS: atom_id res chain seq x y z
N MET A 1 -40.25 -27.57 11.74
CA MET A 1 -39.04 -28.18 12.30
C MET A 1 -37.83 -27.49 11.65
N HIS A 2 -37.25 -26.49 12.30
CA HIS A 2 -36.00 -25.87 11.83
C HIS A 2 -34.86 -26.82 12.21
N SER A 3 -34.24 -27.41 11.22
CA SER A 3 -33.02 -28.20 11.43
C SER A 3 -31.96 -27.28 12.03
N ALA A 4 -31.63 -27.49 13.29
CA ALA A 4 -30.50 -26.79 13.92
C ALA A 4 -29.22 -27.14 13.16
N LEU A 5 -28.54 -26.15 12.60
CA LEU A 5 -27.28 -26.31 11.92
C LEU A 5 -26.21 -26.67 12.96
N SER A 6 -25.96 -27.95 13.17
CA SER A 6 -25.06 -28.45 14.24
C SER A 6 -23.56 -28.36 13.92
N VAL A 7 -23.19 -28.11 12.67
CA VAL A 7 -21.79 -28.06 12.25
C VAL A 7 -21.16 -26.70 12.60
N ARG A 8 -20.21 -26.70 13.54
CA ARG A 8 -19.57 -25.52 14.15
C ARG A 8 -18.37 -25.00 13.34
N SER A 9 -17.70 -25.90 12.63
CA SER A 9 -16.51 -25.56 11.80
C SER A 9 -16.44 -26.51 10.60
N PRO A 10 -15.75 -26.16 9.55
CA PRO A 10 -15.42 -27.08 8.46
C PRO A 10 -14.64 -28.28 9.03
N ARG A 11 -14.66 -29.41 8.32
CA ARG A 11 -13.78 -30.53 8.70
C ARG A 11 -12.32 -30.05 8.65
N PRO A 12 -11.49 -30.36 9.68
CA PRO A 12 -10.09 -29.97 9.66
C PRO A 12 -9.38 -30.48 8.40
N ILE A 13 -8.52 -29.62 7.82
CA ILE A 13 -7.65 -30.00 6.71
C ILE A 13 -6.28 -30.38 7.27
N ALA A 14 -5.76 -31.53 6.85
CA ALA A 14 -4.40 -31.93 7.20
C ALA A 14 -3.37 -30.97 6.59
N THR A 15 -2.32 -30.68 7.35
CA THR A 15 -1.14 -29.96 6.85
C THR A 15 -0.41 -30.86 5.85
N GLU A 16 -0.05 -30.29 4.71
CA GLU A 16 0.67 -30.98 3.64
C GLU A 16 1.95 -30.21 3.28
N ALA A 17 2.98 -30.95 2.86
CA ALA A 17 4.27 -30.39 2.46
C ALA A 17 4.37 -30.31 0.92
N PHE A 18 4.90 -29.20 0.42
CA PHE A 18 5.00 -28.88 -1.00
C PHE A 18 6.43 -28.47 -1.37
N THR A 19 6.93 -29.03 -2.46
CA THR A 19 8.18 -28.64 -3.10
C THR A 19 7.94 -27.80 -4.36
N ASP A 20 6.70 -27.61 -4.74
CA ASP A 20 6.26 -26.76 -5.85
C ASP A 20 5.40 -25.61 -5.33
N ALA A 21 5.78 -24.38 -5.69
CA ALA A 21 5.11 -23.18 -5.21
C ALA A 21 3.67 -23.03 -5.74
N ALA A 22 3.41 -23.42 -6.99
CA ALA A 22 2.09 -23.31 -7.58
C ALA A 22 1.10 -24.29 -6.91
N ALA A 23 1.55 -25.51 -6.61
CA ALA A 23 0.77 -26.49 -5.86
C ALA A 23 0.48 -26.01 -4.42
N ALA A 24 1.48 -25.40 -3.75
CA ALA A 24 1.27 -24.81 -2.43
C ALA A 24 0.22 -23.69 -2.45
N VAL A 25 0.28 -22.78 -3.45
CA VAL A 25 -0.70 -21.70 -3.60
C VAL A 25 -2.09 -22.23 -3.95
N ALA A 26 -2.20 -23.26 -4.79
CA ALA A 26 -3.48 -23.89 -5.07
C ALA A 26 -4.10 -24.50 -3.78
N ARG A 27 -3.28 -25.09 -2.91
CA ARG A 27 -3.74 -25.60 -1.61
C ARG A 27 -4.21 -24.47 -0.69
N ILE A 28 -3.52 -23.33 -0.67
CA ILE A 28 -3.94 -22.12 0.07
C ILE A 28 -5.32 -21.65 -0.41
N ASP A 29 -5.51 -21.62 -1.73
CA ASP A 29 -6.77 -21.25 -2.39
C ASP A 29 -7.92 -22.17 -1.92
N ASP A 30 -7.74 -23.47 -2.02
CA ASP A 30 -8.73 -24.47 -1.61
C ASP A 30 -9.17 -24.30 -0.15
N ILE A 31 -8.21 -24.08 0.76
CA ILE A 31 -8.49 -23.89 2.18
C ILE A 31 -9.27 -22.58 2.39
N TYR A 32 -8.79 -21.48 1.80
CA TYR A 32 -9.39 -20.16 1.95
C TYR A 32 -10.83 -20.13 1.41
N ASP A 33 -11.04 -20.60 0.19
CA ASP A 33 -12.34 -20.65 -0.46
C ASP A 33 -13.35 -21.49 0.30
N ARG A 34 -12.94 -22.67 0.73
CA ARG A 34 -13.79 -23.54 1.52
C ARG A 34 -14.21 -22.89 2.82
N ASN A 35 -13.27 -22.28 3.53
CA ASN A 35 -13.49 -21.72 4.85
C ASN A 35 -14.33 -20.43 4.80
N THR A 36 -14.07 -19.57 3.82
CA THR A 36 -14.88 -18.35 3.62
C THR A 36 -16.29 -18.67 3.09
N ARG A 37 -16.45 -19.67 2.21
CA ARG A 37 -17.77 -20.15 1.76
C ARG A 37 -18.56 -20.68 2.93
N PHE A 38 -17.96 -21.52 3.77
CA PHE A 38 -18.62 -22.03 4.97
C PHE A 38 -19.13 -20.91 5.89
N LEU A 39 -18.33 -19.85 6.11
CA LEU A 39 -18.76 -18.70 6.93
C LEU A 39 -19.94 -17.96 6.28
N ARG A 40 -19.88 -17.73 4.97
CA ARG A 40 -20.98 -17.06 4.24
C ARG A 40 -22.29 -17.87 4.32
N ASP A 41 -22.25 -19.18 4.08
CA ASP A 41 -23.43 -20.05 4.17
C ASP A 41 -24.04 -20.01 5.58
N ARG A 42 -23.20 -19.96 6.62
CA ARG A 42 -23.66 -19.86 8.01
C ARG A 42 -24.20 -18.48 8.34
N PHE A 43 -23.60 -17.43 7.80
CA PHE A 43 -24.10 -16.06 7.99
C PHE A 43 -25.46 -15.87 7.30
N GLU A 44 -25.64 -16.40 6.10
CA GLU A 44 -26.95 -16.39 5.43
C GLU A 44 -28.02 -17.12 6.25
N ALA A 45 -27.67 -18.27 6.82
CA ALA A 45 -28.57 -19.01 7.69
C ALA A 45 -28.93 -18.19 8.96
N TYR A 46 -27.95 -17.49 9.55
CA TYR A 46 -28.15 -16.61 10.69
C TYR A 46 -29.09 -15.43 10.35
N VAL A 47 -28.86 -14.73 9.24
CA VAL A 47 -29.74 -13.62 8.75
C VAL A 47 -31.15 -14.13 8.47
N ASN A 48 -31.30 -15.39 8.04
CA ASN A 48 -32.59 -16.02 7.79
C ASN A 48 -33.32 -16.51 9.07
N GLY A 49 -32.77 -16.22 10.26
CA GLY A 49 -33.38 -16.56 11.55
C GLY A 49 -33.24 -18.02 11.95
N ASN A 50 -32.31 -18.76 11.32
CA ASN A 50 -32.01 -20.12 11.73
C ASN A 50 -31.25 -20.13 13.07
N ALA A 51 -31.72 -20.90 14.04
CA ALA A 51 -31.05 -21.01 15.32
C ALA A 51 -29.65 -21.61 15.14
N ILE A 52 -28.63 -20.92 15.58
CA ILE A 52 -27.23 -21.39 15.63
C ILE A 52 -26.88 -21.63 17.09
N THR A 53 -26.77 -22.88 17.50
CA THR A 53 -26.61 -23.27 18.90
C THR A 53 -25.17 -23.18 19.43
N ALA A 54 -24.20 -22.87 18.56
CA ALA A 54 -22.80 -22.79 18.94
C ALA A 54 -22.02 -21.87 18.01
N ARG A 55 -20.93 -21.29 18.55
CA ARG A 55 -20.04 -20.40 17.79
C ARG A 55 -19.52 -21.06 16.52
N VAL A 56 -19.73 -20.38 15.40
CA VAL A 56 -19.27 -20.77 14.07
C VAL A 56 -17.87 -20.22 13.86
N ARG A 57 -16.94 -21.08 13.47
CA ARG A 57 -15.54 -20.70 13.28
C ARG A 57 -14.94 -21.38 12.06
N ALA A 58 -14.24 -20.62 11.23
CA ALA A 58 -13.33 -21.10 10.21
C ALA A 58 -12.00 -20.36 10.33
N LYS A 59 -10.92 -20.90 9.79
CA LYS A 59 -9.57 -20.42 10.04
C LYS A 59 -8.88 -20.04 8.75
N TYR A 60 -7.93 -19.09 8.84
CA TYR A 60 -7.04 -18.74 7.73
C TYR A 60 -6.12 -19.92 7.38
N PRO A 61 -5.75 -20.10 6.12
CA PRO A 61 -4.61 -20.93 5.76
C PRO A 61 -3.31 -20.33 6.28
N PHE A 62 -2.32 -21.18 6.51
CA PHE A 62 -0.96 -20.77 6.82
C PHE A 62 0.05 -21.32 5.80
N VAL A 63 1.18 -20.61 5.69
CA VAL A 63 2.41 -21.10 5.07
C VAL A 63 3.48 -21.17 6.15
N ARG A 64 4.15 -22.33 6.25
CA ARG A 64 5.24 -22.57 7.19
C ARG A 64 6.46 -23.15 6.46
N ILE A 65 7.64 -22.76 6.91
CA ILE A 65 8.90 -23.42 6.57
C ILE A 65 9.64 -23.78 7.85
N THR A 66 10.24 -24.96 7.90
CA THR A 66 11.09 -25.39 9.01
C THR A 66 12.47 -25.71 8.48
N THR A 67 13.48 -24.97 8.97
CA THR A 67 14.88 -25.16 8.56
C THR A 67 15.74 -25.60 9.72
N LEU A 68 16.72 -26.47 9.46
CA LEU A 68 17.69 -26.95 10.46
C LEU A 68 19.03 -26.21 10.37
N THR A 69 19.28 -25.54 9.26
CA THR A 69 20.54 -24.84 8.97
C THR A 69 20.26 -23.46 8.40
N HIS A 70 21.25 -22.58 8.49
CA HIS A 70 21.19 -21.31 7.79
C HIS A 70 21.18 -21.53 6.26
N ALA A 71 20.55 -20.60 5.54
CA ALA A 71 20.56 -20.64 4.08
C ALA A 71 22.00 -20.58 3.55
N ARG A 72 22.28 -21.38 2.51
CA ARG A 72 23.61 -21.45 1.88
C ARG A 72 23.80 -20.38 0.80
N LEU A 73 22.85 -19.46 0.66
CA LEU A 73 22.74 -18.63 -0.52
C LEU A 73 23.36 -17.27 -0.40
N ASP A 74 23.51 -16.71 -1.57
CA ASP A 74 24.02 -15.37 -1.81
C ASP A 74 23.25 -14.34 -1.01
N SER A 75 23.93 -13.72 -0.06
CA SER A 75 23.40 -12.64 0.79
C SER A 75 22.95 -11.39 0.02
N ARG A 76 23.06 -11.38 -1.31
CA ARG A 76 22.59 -10.28 -2.16
C ARG A 76 21.07 -10.24 -2.28
N LEU A 77 20.38 -11.35 -2.06
CA LEU A 77 18.93 -11.37 -2.02
C LEU A 77 18.40 -10.62 -0.79
N SER A 78 17.39 -9.79 -0.97
CA SER A 78 16.80 -9.01 0.12
C SER A 78 15.67 -9.75 0.85
N TYR A 79 15.09 -10.77 0.23
CA TYR A 79 13.96 -11.56 0.74
C TYR A 79 14.01 -12.99 0.17
N GLY A 80 13.07 -13.83 0.59
CA GLY A 80 13.00 -15.22 0.15
C GLY A 80 13.87 -16.19 0.96
N PHE A 81 14.39 -15.75 2.12
CA PHE A 81 15.10 -16.64 3.05
C PHE A 81 14.80 -16.28 4.50
N VAL A 82 14.84 -17.26 5.39
CA VAL A 82 14.73 -17.05 6.84
C VAL A 82 16.12 -16.84 7.44
N ALA A 83 16.23 -15.86 8.32
CA ALA A 83 17.53 -15.45 8.89
C ALA A 83 18.13 -16.47 9.89
N ARG A 84 17.28 -17.29 10.51
CA ARG A 84 17.67 -18.26 11.55
C ARG A 84 17.00 -19.60 11.32
N PRO A 85 17.67 -20.73 11.70
CA PRO A 85 17.01 -22.03 11.75
C PRO A 85 15.82 -22.03 12.69
N GLY A 86 14.83 -22.88 12.41
CA GLY A 86 13.60 -23.01 13.18
C GLY A 86 12.35 -22.99 12.29
N ALA A 87 11.21 -22.95 12.93
CA ALA A 87 9.93 -22.83 12.26
C ALA A 87 9.56 -21.35 12.05
N HIS A 88 9.16 -21.02 10.82
CA HIS A 88 8.67 -19.69 10.43
C HIS A 88 7.32 -19.83 9.73
N GLU A 89 6.35 -19.01 10.11
CA GLU A 89 4.97 -19.14 9.66
C GLU A 89 4.32 -17.79 9.43
N THR A 90 3.38 -17.74 8.50
CA THR A 90 2.45 -16.61 8.35
C THR A 90 1.07 -17.13 7.95
N THR A 91 0.03 -16.41 8.36
CA THR A 91 -1.33 -16.64 7.87
C THR A 91 -1.53 -15.87 6.56
N VAL A 92 -2.36 -16.42 5.67
CA VAL A 92 -2.58 -15.90 4.32
C VAL A 92 -4.06 -15.63 4.08
N THR A 93 -4.35 -14.55 3.38
CA THR A 93 -5.70 -14.19 2.92
C THR A 93 -5.68 -13.80 1.44
N ARG A 94 -6.87 -13.73 0.83
CA ARG A 94 -7.09 -13.28 -0.55
C ARG A 94 -6.07 -13.84 -1.55
N PRO A 95 -5.92 -15.18 -1.61
CA PRO A 95 -4.99 -15.81 -2.56
C PRO A 95 -5.32 -15.48 -4.02
N ASP A 96 -6.58 -15.13 -4.33
CA ASP A 96 -7.00 -14.59 -5.62
C ASP A 96 -6.23 -13.30 -5.99
N LEU A 97 -6.13 -12.36 -5.06
CA LEU A 97 -5.43 -11.09 -5.23
C LEU A 97 -3.89 -11.25 -5.19
N PHE A 98 -3.39 -12.09 -4.28
CA PHE A 98 -1.97 -12.22 -4.00
C PHE A 98 -1.31 -13.43 -4.68
N ARG A 99 -1.95 -14.10 -5.64
CA ARG A 99 -1.46 -15.35 -6.26
C ARG A 99 -0.03 -15.22 -6.79
N ALA A 100 0.25 -14.22 -7.61
CA ALA A 100 1.58 -14.02 -8.20
C ALA A 100 2.64 -13.76 -7.12
N TYR A 101 2.33 -12.91 -6.16
CA TYR A 101 3.20 -12.59 -5.02
C TYR A 101 3.50 -13.85 -4.19
N LEU A 102 2.47 -14.60 -3.77
CA LEU A 102 2.64 -15.81 -2.96
C LEU A 102 3.44 -16.87 -3.69
N THR A 103 3.17 -17.07 -4.99
CA THR A 103 3.92 -18.04 -5.79
C THR A 103 5.42 -17.68 -5.82
N GLU A 104 5.74 -16.42 -6.02
CA GLU A 104 7.14 -15.97 -6.05
C GLU A 104 7.81 -16.09 -4.68
N GLN A 105 7.16 -15.66 -3.59
CA GLN A 105 7.73 -15.76 -2.24
C GLN A 105 7.96 -17.22 -1.82
N ILE A 106 7.01 -18.11 -2.09
CA ILE A 106 7.11 -19.53 -1.76
C ILE A 106 8.18 -20.20 -2.62
N ARG A 107 8.26 -19.87 -3.92
CA ARG A 107 9.29 -20.37 -4.82
C ARG A 107 10.69 -20.04 -4.29
N LEU A 108 10.91 -18.77 -3.93
CA LEU A 108 12.17 -18.31 -3.36
C LEU A 108 12.54 -19.04 -2.06
N LEU A 109 11.57 -19.27 -1.17
CA LEU A 109 11.82 -20.03 0.06
C LEU A 109 12.30 -21.45 -0.25
N ILE A 110 11.59 -22.16 -1.14
CA ILE A 110 11.92 -23.54 -1.51
C ILE A 110 13.31 -23.61 -2.14
N GLU A 111 13.60 -22.73 -3.10
CA GLU A 111 14.88 -22.67 -3.80
C GLU A 111 16.04 -22.33 -2.85
N ASN A 112 15.83 -21.35 -1.97
CA ASN A 112 16.88 -20.84 -1.10
C ASN A 112 17.23 -21.78 0.06
N HIS A 113 16.27 -22.56 0.53
CA HIS A 113 16.48 -23.46 1.67
C HIS A 113 16.56 -24.94 1.29
N GLY A 114 16.09 -25.32 0.11
CA GLY A 114 16.08 -26.70 -0.36
C GLY A 114 15.18 -27.62 0.48
N VAL A 115 14.17 -27.04 1.16
CA VAL A 115 13.20 -27.78 1.98
C VAL A 115 11.77 -27.44 1.55
N PRO A 116 10.80 -28.36 1.74
CA PRO A 116 9.42 -28.08 1.39
C PRO A 116 8.82 -27.00 2.31
N VAL A 117 7.78 -26.33 1.81
CA VAL A 117 6.89 -25.53 2.63
C VAL A 117 5.68 -26.37 3.06
N GLU A 118 5.14 -26.08 4.21
CA GLU A 118 3.93 -26.70 4.74
C GLU A 118 2.75 -25.73 4.58
N VAL A 119 1.60 -26.24 4.14
CA VAL A 119 0.33 -25.52 4.04
C VAL A 119 -0.76 -26.25 4.78
N GLY A 120 -1.52 -25.54 5.60
CA GLY A 120 -2.62 -26.10 6.40
C GLY A 120 -3.52 -25.00 6.97
N GLU A 121 -4.41 -25.37 7.87
CA GLU A 121 -5.25 -24.42 8.63
C GLU A 121 -4.48 -23.88 9.83
N SER A 122 -4.45 -22.56 9.97
CA SER A 122 -3.81 -21.88 11.10
C SER A 122 -4.63 -21.99 12.39
N SER A 123 -4.14 -21.41 13.48
CA SER A 123 -4.94 -21.19 14.70
C SER A 123 -5.81 -19.94 14.61
N GLU A 124 -5.55 -19.02 13.68
CA GLU A 124 -6.23 -17.72 13.57
C GLU A 124 -7.59 -17.85 12.88
N PRO A 125 -8.70 -17.44 13.54
CA PRO A 125 -10.02 -17.47 12.93
C PRO A 125 -10.17 -16.39 11.86
N ILE A 126 -10.97 -16.68 10.84
CA ILE A 126 -11.43 -15.68 9.87
C ILE A 126 -12.63 -14.95 10.49
N PRO A 127 -12.57 -13.64 10.75
CA PRO A 127 -13.75 -12.85 11.09
C PRO A 127 -14.81 -12.96 9.99
N VAL A 128 -16.07 -13.12 10.37
CA VAL A 128 -17.14 -13.29 9.36
C VAL A 128 -17.20 -12.13 8.36
N HIS A 129 -16.87 -10.91 8.79
CA HIS A 129 -16.77 -9.74 7.94
C HIS A 129 -15.79 -9.95 6.78
N PHE A 130 -14.65 -10.59 7.04
CA PHE A 130 -13.58 -10.80 6.03
C PHE A 130 -13.83 -12.04 5.14
N SER A 131 -14.92 -12.76 5.35
CA SER A 131 -15.36 -13.80 4.42
C SER A 131 -16.08 -13.26 3.19
N TYR A 132 -16.49 -12.00 3.20
CA TYR A 132 -17.15 -11.32 2.09
C TYR A 132 -16.14 -10.43 1.34
N ARG A 133 -16.56 -9.90 0.20
CA ARG A 133 -15.81 -8.84 -0.46
C ARG A 133 -16.01 -7.52 0.30
N HIS A 134 -15.04 -6.63 0.19
CA HIS A 134 -15.02 -5.34 0.89
C HIS A 134 -16.15 -4.38 0.50
N ASP A 135 -16.88 -4.64 -0.60
CA ASP A 135 -18.06 -3.90 -1.04
C ASP A 135 -19.36 -4.36 -0.34
N VAL A 136 -19.33 -5.48 0.39
CA VAL A 136 -20.47 -6.01 1.13
C VAL A 136 -20.52 -5.43 2.54
N ASN A 137 -21.56 -4.66 2.82
CA ASN A 137 -21.82 -4.17 4.17
C ASN A 137 -22.69 -5.18 4.94
N ILE A 138 -22.05 -5.98 5.80
CA ILE A 138 -22.71 -7.00 6.62
C ILE A 138 -23.78 -6.40 7.54
N GLU A 139 -23.55 -5.20 8.10
CA GLU A 139 -24.50 -4.51 8.96
C GLU A 139 -25.74 -4.07 8.18
N ALA A 140 -25.55 -3.61 6.93
CA ALA A 140 -26.65 -3.29 6.05
C ALA A 140 -27.45 -4.53 5.63
N VAL A 141 -26.77 -5.67 5.43
CA VAL A 141 -27.42 -6.96 5.16
C VAL A 141 -28.27 -7.38 6.33
N LEU A 142 -27.78 -7.23 7.57
CA LEU A 142 -28.54 -7.51 8.80
C LEU A 142 -29.75 -6.60 8.96
N SER A 143 -29.59 -5.28 8.78
CA SER A 143 -30.67 -4.30 8.98
C SER A 143 -31.65 -4.21 7.81
N GLY A 144 -31.18 -4.50 6.59
CA GLY A 144 -31.97 -4.37 5.35
C GLY A 144 -32.77 -5.61 4.97
N SER A 145 -32.65 -6.72 5.70
CA SER A 145 -33.33 -8.00 5.38
C SER A 145 -34.85 -7.94 5.52
N GLY A 146 -35.40 -6.89 6.16
CA GLY A 146 -36.84 -6.80 6.49
C GLY A 146 -37.32 -7.88 7.45
N LYS A 147 -36.39 -8.71 7.97
CA LYS A 147 -36.64 -9.77 8.94
C LYS A 147 -36.35 -9.28 10.36
N PRO A 148 -36.99 -9.89 11.39
CA PRO A 148 -36.59 -9.62 12.77
C PRO A 148 -35.09 -9.87 12.93
N MET A 149 -34.41 -8.97 13.66
CA MET A 149 -33.01 -9.21 14.03
C MET A 149 -32.87 -10.56 14.72
N PRO A 150 -31.80 -11.34 14.44
CA PRO A 150 -31.55 -12.58 15.15
C PRO A 150 -31.47 -12.34 16.66
N ASP A 151 -32.01 -13.26 17.45
CA ASP A 151 -32.04 -13.15 18.92
C ASP A 151 -30.65 -13.10 19.57
N GLN A 152 -29.64 -13.70 18.89
CA GLN A 152 -28.28 -13.74 19.36
C GLN A 152 -27.43 -12.67 18.69
N PRO A 153 -26.61 -11.90 19.42
CA PRO A 153 -25.67 -10.96 18.85
C PRO A 153 -24.66 -11.66 17.90
N LEU A 154 -24.30 -11.00 16.79
CA LEU A 154 -23.35 -11.51 15.79
C LEU A 154 -22.05 -12.01 16.43
N ARG A 155 -21.50 -11.26 17.37
CA ARG A 155 -20.23 -11.59 18.06
C ARG A 155 -20.29 -12.81 18.96
N ASP A 156 -21.49 -13.28 19.32
CA ASP A 156 -21.66 -14.50 20.11
C ASP A 156 -21.67 -15.74 19.21
N VAL A 157 -22.08 -15.54 17.96
CA VAL A 157 -22.22 -16.60 16.95
C VAL A 157 -20.97 -16.74 16.08
N PHE A 158 -20.33 -15.61 15.71
CA PHE A 158 -19.17 -15.59 14.81
C PHE A 158 -17.96 -14.93 15.45
N ASP A 159 -16.78 -15.22 14.92
CA ASP A 159 -15.60 -14.39 15.16
C ASP A 159 -15.74 -13.07 14.41
N THR A 160 -15.49 -11.96 15.10
CA THR A 160 -15.51 -10.59 14.58
C THR A 160 -14.09 -10.01 14.58
N PRO A 161 -13.82 -8.94 13.81
CA PRO A 161 -12.49 -8.34 13.79
C PRO A 161 -12.01 -7.94 15.21
N ASP A 162 -10.81 -8.39 15.56
CA ASP A 162 -10.14 -8.07 16.82
C ASP A 162 -8.90 -7.22 16.55
N LEU A 163 -8.92 -5.96 16.97
CA LEU A 163 -7.82 -5.02 16.77
C LEU A 163 -6.54 -5.49 17.45
N ALA A 164 -6.63 -6.23 18.55
CA ALA A 164 -5.45 -6.77 19.23
C ALA A 164 -4.71 -7.84 18.41
N ALA A 165 -5.42 -8.52 17.50
CA ALA A 165 -4.84 -9.50 16.57
C ALA A 165 -4.32 -8.89 15.26
N MET A 166 -4.49 -7.58 15.07
CA MET A 166 -4.17 -6.87 13.83
C MET A 166 -3.12 -5.77 14.02
N ASP A 167 -2.21 -5.95 15.00
CA ASP A 167 -1.14 -5.00 15.26
C ASP A 167 -0.02 -5.08 14.21
N ASP A 168 0.83 -4.06 14.17
CA ASP A 168 2.00 -3.98 13.31
C ASP A 168 3.31 -4.31 14.07
N ALA A 169 3.27 -5.12 15.13
CA ALA A 169 4.43 -5.42 15.96
C ALA A 169 5.58 -6.06 15.16
N ILE A 170 5.26 -6.90 14.17
CA ILE A 170 6.25 -7.50 13.27
C ILE A 170 6.92 -6.40 12.42
N ALA A 171 6.14 -5.56 11.76
CA ALA A 171 6.65 -4.50 10.91
C ALA A 171 7.48 -3.46 11.69
N ASN A 172 7.08 -3.19 12.94
CA ASN A 172 7.78 -2.29 13.85
C ASN A 172 9.03 -2.90 14.50
N GLY A 173 9.24 -4.21 14.37
CA GLY A 173 10.33 -4.92 15.08
C GLY A 173 10.14 -4.95 16.60
N THR A 174 8.91 -4.80 17.08
CA THR A 174 8.58 -4.80 18.53
C THR A 174 7.97 -6.11 19.00
N LEU A 175 7.75 -7.07 18.08
CA LEU A 175 7.25 -8.39 18.44
C LEU A 175 8.23 -9.11 19.36
N GLN A 176 7.75 -9.51 20.51
CA GLN A 176 8.51 -10.33 21.46
C GLN A 176 7.92 -11.74 21.51
N LEU A 177 8.74 -12.72 21.21
CA LEU A 177 8.37 -14.13 21.25
C LEU A 177 9.24 -14.88 22.24
N PRO A 178 8.67 -15.83 23.00
CA PRO A 178 9.44 -16.75 23.83
C PRO A 178 10.49 -17.51 23.01
N PRO A 179 11.62 -17.91 23.59
CA PRO A 179 12.59 -18.75 22.91
C PRO A 179 11.97 -20.04 22.37
N GLY A 180 12.31 -20.40 21.13
CA GLY A 180 11.78 -21.60 20.46
C GLY A 180 10.38 -21.44 19.84
N SER A 181 9.75 -20.28 19.94
CA SER A 181 8.48 -20.03 19.27
C SER A 181 8.65 -19.93 17.75
N THR A 182 7.59 -20.28 17.02
CA THR A 182 7.51 -20.06 15.57
C THR A 182 7.66 -18.56 15.26
N GLN A 183 8.57 -18.26 14.35
CA GLN A 183 8.90 -16.89 13.95
C GLN A 183 7.97 -16.40 12.83
N PRO A 184 7.75 -15.09 12.66
CA PRO A 184 6.94 -14.57 11.56
C PRO A 184 7.67 -14.75 10.21
N LEU A 185 6.90 -15.10 9.17
CA LEU A 185 7.38 -15.25 7.81
C LEU A 185 7.12 -14.00 6.95
N ALA A 186 6.10 -13.21 7.30
CA ALA A 186 5.70 -11.98 6.60
C ALA A 186 5.48 -10.82 7.58
N LEU A 187 5.49 -9.57 7.07
CA LEU A 187 5.27 -8.36 7.89
C LEU A 187 3.84 -8.27 8.44
N PHE A 188 2.87 -8.80 7.71
CA PHE A 188 1.46 -8.70 8.05
C PHE A 188 0.82 -10.07 8.14
N ARG A 189 -0.04 -10.26 9.14
CA ARG A 189 -0.92 -11.42 9.25
C ARG A 189 -2.19 -11.23 8.41
N ALA A 190 -2.87 -12.31 8.09
CA ALA A 190 -4.06 -12.31 7.23
C ALA A 190 -5.14 -11.31 7.69
N ALA A 191 -5.50 -11.30 8.96
CA ALA A 191 -6.53 -10.39 9.48
C ALA A 191 -6.13 -8.90 9.33
N ARG A 192 -4.83 -8.57 9.49
CA ARG A 192 -4.31 -7.21 9.28
C ARG A 192 -4.38 -6.80 7.80
N VAL A 193 -4.12 -7.74 6.90
CA VAL A 193 -4.26 -7.52 5.45
C VAL A 193 -5.72 -7.26 5.11
N ASP A 194 -6.64 -8.15 5.51
CA ASP A 194 -8.08 -7.99 5.25
C ASP A 194 -8.60 -6.65 5.75
N TYR A 195 -8.30 -6.28 6.98
CA TYR A 195 -8.67 -4.96 7.52
C TYR A 195 -8.21 -3.82 6.61
N SER A 196 -6.98 -3.88 6.12
CA SER A 196 -6.46 -2.84 5.22
C SER A 196 -7.16 -2.82 3.87
N LEU A 197 -7.50 -3.97 3.29
CA LEU A 197 -8.22 -4.04 2.01
C LEU A 197 -9.59 -3.36 2.10
N TYR A 198 -10.34 -3.59 3.20
CA TYR A 198 -11.60 -2.91 3.45
C TYR A 198 -11.43 -1.40 3.64
N ARG A 199 -10.37 -0.99 4.36
CA ARG A 199 -10.09 0.45 4.56
C ARG A 199 -9.63 1.14 3.27
N LEU A 200 -8.87 0.45 2.42
CA LEU A 200 -8.52 0.98 1.09
C LEU A 200 -9.77 1.27 0.27
N TYR A 201 -10.67 0.30 0.13
CA TYR A 201 -11.94 0.55 -0.57
C TYR A 201 -12.72 1.72 0.03
N HIS A 202 -12.84 1.77 1.35
CA HIS A 202 -13.55 2.83 2.06
C HIS A 202 -12.96 4.22 1.78
N TYR A 203 -11.63 4.36 1.81
CA TYR A 203 -10.98 5.66 1.62
C TYR A 203 -10.87 6.06 0.16
N THR A 204 -10.67 5.10 -0.74
CA THR A 204 -10.29 5.40 -2.12
C THR A 204 -11.43 5.23 -3.13
N GLY A 205 -12.49 4.50 -2.75
CA GLY A 205 -13.63 4.21 -3.61
C GLY A 205 -13.29 3.31 -4.79
N THR A 206 -12.18 2.58 -4.73
CA THR A 206 -11.76 1.60 -5.74
C THR A 206 -11.37 0.28 -5.10
N ASP A 207 -11.63 -0.81 -5.81
CA ASP A 207 -11.29 -2.14 -5.36
C ASP A 207 -9.76 -2.32 -5.25
N PRO A 208 -9.26 -3.01 -4.21
CA PRO A 208 -7.84 -3.31 -4.06
C PRO A 208 -7.22 -4.03 -5.27
N GLU A 209 -8.02 -4.73 -6.06
CA GLU A 209 -7.59 -5.43 -7.28
C GLU A 209 -7.08 -4.49 -8.39
N HIS A 210 -7.46 -3.22 -8.35
CA HIS A 210 -7.03 -2.22 -9.33
C HIS A 210 -5.71 -1.55 -8.99
N PHE A 211 -5.25 -1.67 -7.74
CA PHE A 211 -4.00 -1.03 -7.30
C PHE A 211 -2.81 -1.60 -8.05
N GLN A 212 -1.90 -0.71 -8.41
CA GLN A 212 -0.69 -1.03 -9.15
C GLN A 212 0.54 -0.93 -8.25
N ASN A 213 1.63 -1.60 -8.63
CA ASN A 213 2.85 -1.68 -7.82
C ASN A 213 3.63 -0.37 -7.69
N PHE A 214 3.32 0.65 -8.49
CA PHE A 214 3.91 1.97 -8.37
C PHE A 214 2.84 2.97 -7.95
N VAL A 215 3.07 3.63 -6.81
CA VAL A 215 2.06 4.49 -6.22
C VAL A 215 2.54 5.93 -6.18
N ILE A 216 1.71 6.85 -6.64
CA ILE A 216 1.91 8.29 -6.49
C ILE A 216 0.90 8.81 -5.46
N PHE A 217 1.37 9.50 -4.45
CA PHE A 217 0.54 10.29 -3.55
C PHE A 217 0.61 11.76 -3.94
N THR A 218 -0.51 12.44 -3.87
CA THR A 218 -0.60 13.88 -4.06
C THR A 218 -1.66 14.48 -3.14
N ASN A 219 -1.56 15.76 -2.88
CA ASN A 219 -2.51 16.48 -2.05
C ASN A 219 -3.30 17.56 -2.84
N TYR A 220 -3.18 17.57 -4.17
CA TYR A 220 -3.83 18.56 -5.03
C TYR A 220 -4.65 17.94 -6.16
N GLN A 221 -5.87 18.45 -6.34
CA GLN A 221 -6.77 18.01 -7.40
C GLN A 221 -6.20 18.23 -8.81
N PHE A 222 -5.38 19.24 -9.02
CA PHE A 222 -4.76 19.50 -10.33
C PHE A 222 -3.91 18.34 -10.87
N TYR A 223 -3.24 17.58 -9.99
CA TYR A 223 -2.51 16.36 -10.41
C TYR A 223 -3.45 15.26 -10.84
N VAL A 224 -4.56 15.10 -10.12
CA VAL A 224 -5.61 14.14 -10.49
C VAL A 224 -6.16 14.46 -11.87
N ASP A 225 -6.51 15.72 -12.11
CA ASP A 225 -7.08 16.16 -13.39
C ASP A 225 -6.10 15.95 -14.55
N ALA A 226 -4.81 16.26 -14.32
CA ALA A 226 -3.76 16.05 -15.32
C ALA A 226 -3.51 14.56 -15.58
N PHE A 227 -3.49 13.73 -14.53
CA PHE A 227 -3.31 12.28 -14.63
C PHE A 227 -4.49 11.63 -15.33
N ALA A 228 -5.73 11.96 -14.96
CA ALA A 228 -6.93 11.42 -15.59
C ALA A 228 -6.97 11.75 -17.09
N ARG A 229 -6.65 13.01 -17.46
CA ARG A 229 -6.56 13.43 -18.86
C ARG A 229 -5.55 12.58 -19.64
N LEU A 230 -4.35 12.42 -19.11
CA LEU A 230 -3.31 11.58 -19.70
C LEU A 230 -3.79 10.13 -19.86
N CYS A 231 -4.46 9.58 -18.85
CA CYS A 231 -4.98 8.21 -18.91
C CYS A 231 -6.07 8.06 -19.98
N TYR A 232 -7.01 8.99 -20.08
CA TYR A 232 -8.02 8.96 -21.14
C TYR A 232 -7.40 9.07 -22.54
N GLU A 233 -6.40 9.92 -22.72
CA GLU A 233 -5.65 10.03 -23.97
C GLU A 233 -4.96 8.71 -24.33
N ARG A 234 -4.32 8.04 -23.38
CA ARG A 234 -3.68 6.73 -23.57
C ARG A 234 -4.69 5.64 -23.91
N MET A 235 -5.85 5.63 -23.27
CA MET A 235 -6.93 4.67 -23.59
C MET A 235 -7.49 4.90 -24.99
N GLY A 236 -7.78 6.15 -25.36
CA GLY A 236 -8.34 6.51 -26.67
C GLY A 236 -7.36 6.33 -27.84
N SER A 237 -6.07 6.59 -27.63
CA SER A 237 -5.02 6.41 -28.64
C SER A 237 -4.57 4.97 -28.82
N ALA A 238 -5.20 4.01 -28.14
CA ALA A 238 -4.88 2.57 -28.21
C ALA A 238 -3.40 2.25 -27.87
N GLN A 239 -2.79 3.03 -26.98
CA GLN A 239 -1.40 2.87 -26.61
C GLN A 239 -1.11 1.46 -26.08
N PRO A 240 -0.10 0.74 -26.60
CA PRO A 240 0.24 -0.60 -26.14
C PRO A 240 0.79 -0.59 -24.71
N GLY A 241 0.60 -1.70 -23.99
CA GLY A 241 1.10 -1.89 -22.63
C GLY A 241 0.09 -1.54 -21.56
N PHE A 242 -0.97 -0.77 -21.86
CA PHE A 242 -2.02 -0.43 -20.90
C PHE A 242 -3.30 -1.21 -21.21
N GLU A 243 -4.01 -1.64 -20.15
CA GLU A 243 -5.27 -2.39 -20.26
C GLU A 243 -6.49 -1.51 -20.03
N ALA A 244 -6.45 -0.70 -18.96
CA ALA A 244 -7.56 0.13 -18.55
C ALA A 244 -7.12 1.35 -17.72
N PHE A 245 -8.04 2.31 -17.62
CA PHE A 245 -8.00 3.36 -16.60
C PHE A 245 -9.18 3.19 -15.65
N VAL A 246 -8.92 3.11 -14.35
CA VAL A 246 -9.94 2.94 -13.31
C VAL A 246 -10.00 4.18 -12.43
N ALA A 247 -11.21 4.72 -12.27
CA ALA A 247 -11.51 5.88 -11.42
C ALA A 247 -12.39 5.47 -10.23
N PRO A 248 -12.55 6.34 -9.20
CA PRO A 248 -13.41 6.07 -8.05
C PRO A 248 -14.83 5.62 -8.46
N GLY A 249 -15.39 4.68 -7.67
CA GLY A 249 -16.62 3.98 -8.01
C GLY A 249 -16.41 2.80 -8.95
N ASN A 250 -15.16 2.35 -9.12
CA ASN A 250 -14.78 1.29 -10.07
C ASN A 250 -15.22 1.60 -11.51
N VAL A 251 -15.15 2.87 -11.89
CA VAL A 251 -15.43 3.29 -13.28
C VAL A 251 -14.23 2.90 -14.15
N ILE A 252 -14.41 1.88 -14.98
CA ILE A 252 -13.36 1.30 -15.80
C ILE A 252 -13.50 1.80 -17.25
N THR A 253 -12.48 2.47 -17.76
CA THR A 253 -12.35 2.82 -19.19
C THR A 253 -11.31 1.89 -19.82
N HIS A 254 -11.75 1.04 -20.73
CA HIS A 254 -10.89 0.06 -21.39
C HIS A 254 -10.08 0.69 -22.53
N ASN A 255 -8.88 0.17 -22.74
CA ASN A 255 -8.04 0.57 -23.86
C ASN A 255 -8.74 0.25 -25.19
N ALA A 256 -8.73 1.18 -26.15
CA ALA A 256 -9.35 1.03 -27.47
C ALA A 256 -8.84 -0.21 -28.23
N ARG A 257 -7.59 -0.65 -27.99
CA ARG A 257 -7.05 -1.92 -28.54
C ARG A 257 -7.76 -3.17 -28.03
N LEU A 258 -8.37 -3.11 -26.84
CA LEU A 258 -9.09 -4.23 -26.20
C LEU A 258 -10.61 -4.12 -26.40
N GLY A 259 -11.04 -3.35 -27.39
CA GLY A 259 -12.44 -3.13 -27.71
C GLY A 259 -13.01 -1.80 -27.20
N GLY A 260 -12.27 -1.08 -26.38
CA GLY A 260 -12.72 0.21 -25.84
C GLY A 260 -13.95 0.09 -24.94
N GLY A 261 -14.58 1.23 -24.69
CA GLY A 261 -15.81 1.31 -23.90
C GLY A 261 -15.54 1.64 -22.42
N GLN A 262 -16.64 1.91 -21.73
CA GLN A 262 -16.61 2.24 -20.31
C GLN A 262 -17.60 1.38 -19.54
N THR A 263 -17.14 0.78 -18.45
CA THR A 263 -18.01 0.13 -17.48
C THR A 263 -18.28 1.12 -16.36
N VAL A 264 -19.53 1.50 -16.15
CA VAL A 264 -19.95 2.41 -15.09
C VAL A 264 -20.68 1.60 -14.02
N VAL A 265 -20.12 1.52 -12.84
CA VAL A 265 -20.83 1.09 -11.64
C VAL A 265 -21.52 2.32 -11.06
N ALA A 266 -22.69 2.16 -10.43
CA ALA A 266 -23.52 3.26 -9.95
C ALA A 266 -22.72 4.38 -9.28
N SER A 267 -23.04 5.63 -9.61
CA SER A 267 -22.39 6.84 -9.07
C SER A 267 -22.35 6.81 -7.55
N GLN A 268 -21.17 6.62 -6.98
CA GLN A 268 -20.94 6.76 -5.56
C GLN A 268 -20.48 8.19 -5.23
N ARG A 269 -20.72 8.60 -3.98
CA ARG A 269 -20.14 9.83 -3.47
C ARG A 269 -18.61 9.75 -3.57
N MET A 270 -17.97 10.85 -4.01
CA MET A 270 -16.51 10.91 -4.06
C MET A 270 -15.90 10.55 -2.70
N PRO A 271 -15.00 9.56 -2.65
CA PRO A 271 -14.36 9.12 -1.41
C PRO A 271 -13.42 10.20 -0.86
N GLN A 272 -12.97 10.02 0.38
CA GLN A 272 -12.10 10.98 1.05
C GLN A 272 -10.72 11.10 0.40
N MET A 273 -10.17 10.00 -0.08
CA MET A 273 -8.83 9.90 -0.70
C MET A 273 -8.93 9.14 -2.03
N PRO A 274 -9.56 9.73 -3.06
CA PRO A 274 -9.85 9.03 -4.30
C PRO A 274 -8.57 8.49 -4.96
N ALA A 275 -8.63 7.22 -5.39
CA ALA A 275 -7.55 6.58 -6.13
C ALA A 275 -7.92 6.40 -7.61
N PHE A 276 -6.91 6.51 -8.46
CA PHE A 276 -7.00 6.39 -9.90
C PHE A 276 -5.91 5.44 -10.39
N HIS A 277 -6.24 4.49 -11.26
CA HIS A 277 -5.33 3.43 -11.64
C HIS A 277 -5.15 3.39 -13.16
N LEU A 278 -3.92 3.55 -13.61
CA LEU A 278 -3.50 3.24 -14.96
C LEU A 278 -3.01 1.80 -14.96
N VAL A 279 -3.85 0.89 -15.41
CA VAL A 279 -3.64 -0.55 -15.27
C VAL A 279 -2.73 -1.09 -16.38
N GLU A 280 -1.71 -1.83 -15.97
CA GLU A 280 -0.82 -2.61 -16.83
C GLU A 280 -0.81 -4.09 -16.40
N PRO A 281 -0.55 -5.03 -17.31
CA PRO A 281 -0.43 -6.44 -16.98
C PRO A 281 0.57 -6.70 -15.84
N GLY A 282 0.21 -7.59 -14.91
CA GLY A 282 1.08 -7.94 -13.78
C GLY A 282 1.23 -6.83 -12.74
N TYR A 283 0.24 -5.93 -12.64
CA TYR A 283 0.23 -4.80 -11.71
C TYR A 283 1.39 -3.81 -11.89
N ARG A 284 1.97 -3.75 -13.08
CA ARG A 284 3.13 -2.90 -13.38
C ARG A 284 2.77 -1.44 -13.65
N GLY A 285 1.50 -1.11 -13.65
CA GLY A 285 0.95 0.22 -13.85
C GLY A 285 1.20 1.18 -12.68
N ILE A 286 0.42 2.26 -12.67
CA ILE A 286 0.55 3.34 -11.69
C ILE A 286 -0.79 3.57 -11.01
N THR A 287 -0.78 3.62 -9.69
CA THR A 287 -1.89 4.14 -8.88
C THR A 287 -1.56 5.55 -8.42
N LEU A 288 -2.46 6.51 -8.66
CA LEU A 288 -2.39 7.85 -8.11
C LEU A 288 -3.48 8.05 -7.08
N ILE A 289 -3.12 8.51 -5.88
CA ILE A 289 -4.05 8.73 -4.77
C ILE A 289 -4.00 10.20 -4.34
N ASN A 290 -5.14 10.88 -4.36
CA ASN A 290 -5.26 12.18 -3.75
C ASN A 290 -5.53 12.01 -2.25
N ILE A 291 -4.50 12.21 -1.45
CA ILE A 291 -4.55 12.00 0.00
C ILE A 291 -5.12 13.21 0.77
N GLY A 292 -5.39 14.32 0.07
CA GLY A 292 -5.66 15.57 0.74
C GLY A 292 -4.42 16.10 1.48
N THR A 293 -4.61 17.06 2.36
CA THR A 293 -3.50 17.70 3.06
C THR A 293 -3.36 17.21 4.50
N GLY A 294 -2.14 16.96 4.91
CA GLY A 294 -1.73 16.73 6.29
C GLY A 294 -1.13 15.35 6.57
N PRO A 295 -0.24 15.26 7.57
CA PRO A 295 0.53 14.05 7.87
C PRO A 295 -0.37 12.89 8.34
N SER A 296 -1.51 13.19 8.97
CA SER A 296 -2.46 12.16 9.40
C SER A 296 -3.07 11.41 8.22
N ASN A 297 -3.44 12.11 7.14
CA ASN A 297 -3.96 11.52 5.92
C ASN A 297 -2.89 10.67 5.22
N ALA A 298 -1.67 11.22 5.09
CA ALA A 298 -0.53 10.53 4.52
C ALA A 298 -0.24 9.21 5.27
N ARG A 299 -0.21 9.26 6.59
CA ARG A 299 -0.01 8.08 7.43
C ARG A 299 -1.13 7.05 7.25
N THR A 300 -2.39 7.50 7.31
CA THR A 300 -3.55 6.61 7.20
C THR A 300 -3.53 5.82 5.90
N ILE A 301 -3.32 6.47 4.77
CA ILE A 301 -3.37 5.77 3.48
C ILE A 301 -2.17 4.85 3.28
N THR A 302 -0.96 5.27 3.69
CA THR A 302 0.25 4.45 3.57
C THR A 302 0.22 3.24 4.50
N ASP A 303 -0.40 3.32 5.69
CA ASP A 303 -0.65 2.17 6.58
C ASP A 303 -1.46 1.07 5.87
N HIS A 304 -2.37 1.44 4.97
CA HIS A 304 -3.22 0.47 4.26
C HIS A 304 -2.64 0.03 2.92
N VAL A 305 -2.05 0.94 2.15
CA VAL A 305 -1.42 0.60 0.85
C VAL A 305 -0.24 -0.37 1.04
N ALA A 306 0.45 -0.30 2.17
CA ALA A 306 1.60 -1.16 2.46
C ALA A 306 1.31 -2.67 2.36
N VAL A 307 0.08 -3.12 2.67
CA VAL A 307 -0.27 -4.55 2.61
C VAL A 307 -0.31 -5.10 1.18
N LEU A 308 -0.47 -4.22 0.18
CA LEU A 308 -0.42 -4.58 -1.25
C LEU A 308 1.01 -4.76 -1.76
N ARG A 309 2.02 -4.51 -0.91
CA ARG A 309 3.45 -4.69 -1.23
C ARG A 309 3.90 -3.93 -2.48
N PRO A 310 3.62 -2.63 -2.61
CA PRO A 310 4.04 -1.86 -3.78
C PRO A 310 5.57 -1.86 -3.92
N HIS A 311 6.04 -1.80 -5.17
CA HIS A 311 7.48 -1.76 -5.47
C HIS A 311 8.10 -0.42 -5.12
N ALA A 312 7.35 0.67 -5.25
CA ALA A 312 7.76 1.99 -4.82
C ALA A 312 6.55 2.90 -4.65
N TRP A 313 6.69 3.92 -3.81
CA TRP A 313 5.78 5.05 -3.77
C TRP A 313 6.49 6.39 -3.81
N LEU A 314 5.83 7.39 -4.36
CA LEU A 314 6.37 8.72 -4.61
C LEU A 314 5.36 9.78 -4.16
N MET A 315 5.80 10.75 -3.36
CA MET A 315 5.02 11.96 -3.10
C MET A 315 5.31 13.00 -4.18
N LEU A 316 4.27 13.48 -4.84
CA LEU A 316 4.28 14.65 -5.71
C LEU A 316 3.42 15.74 -5.09
N GLY A 317 4.04 16.82 -4.66
CA GLY A 317 3.36 17.90 -3.97
C GLY A 317 4.05 19.25 -4.15
N HIS A 318 3.60 20.20 -3.34
CA HIS A 318 4.16 21.54 -3.30
C HIS A 318 4.73 21.82 -1.91
N CYS A 319 5.72 22.69 -1.86
CA CYS A 319 6.38 23.07 -0.62
C CYS A 319 6.63 24.58 -0.54
N ALA A 320 6.78 25.08 0.68
CA ALA A 320 7.37 26.38 0.93
C ALA A 320 8.89 26.28 0.80
N GLY A 321 9.48 27.09 -0.07
CA GLY A 321 10.93 27.22 -0.18
C GLY A 321 11.49 28.04 0.99
N LEU A 322 12.50 27.51 1.67
CA LEU A 322 13.10 28.14 2.86
C LEU A 322 14.41 28.90 2.53
N ARG A 323 14.88 28.82 1.30
CA ARG A 323 16.14 29.47 0.89
C ARG A 323 15.88 30.61 -0.11
N ASN A 324 16.47 31.76 0.15
CA ASN A 324 16.32 32.93 -0.72
C ASN A 324 16.75 32.69 -2.17
N THR A 325 17.70 31.76 -2.37
CA THR A 325 18.20 31.41 -3.71
C THR A 325 17.29 30.49 -4.51
N GLN A 326 16.20 29.98 -3.91
CA GLN A 326 15.18 29.21 -4.61
C GLN A 326 14.25 30.12 -5.40
N LYS A 327 13.74 29.60 -6.50
CA LYS A 327 12.71 30.25 -7.31
C LYS A 327 11.41 29.47 -7.25
N LEU A 328 10.29 30.12 -7.44
CA LEU A 328 9.01 29.44 -7.60
C LEU A 328 9.10 28.46 -8.79
N GLY A 329 8.71 27.24 -8.59
CA GLY A 329 8.83 26.16 -9.57
C GLY A 329 10.12 25.35 -9.49
N ASP A 330 11.05 25.66 -8.58
CA ASP A 330 12.19 24.78 -8.31
C ASP A 330 11.72 23.48 -7.70
N TYR A 331 12.41 22.37 -8.03
CA TYR A 331 12.14 21.06 -7.47
C TYR A 331 13.02 20.80 -6.25
N VAL A 332 12.43 20.17 -5.26
CA VAL A 332 13.11 19.73 -4.03
C VAL A 332 12.93 18.23 -3.87
N LEU A 333 14.02 17.53 -3.71
CA LEU A 333 14.08 16.12 -3.40
C LEU A 333 14.35 15.96 -1.90
N ASP A 334 13.54 15.16 -1.24
CA ASP A 334 13.47 15.08 0.21
C ASP A 334 14.52 14.17 0.86
N GLN A 335 14.99 14.62 2.04
CA GLN A 335 15.58 13.82 3.09
C GLN A 335 14.93 14.26 4.41
N GLU A 336 14.07 13.43 4.96
CA GLU A 336 13.34 13.79 6.17
C GLU A 336 14.04 13.39 7.46
N LEU A 337 13.80 14.23 8.48
CA LEU A 337 14.30 14.04 9.83
C LEU A 337 13.13 14.02 10.82
N PRO A 338 12.90 12.94 11.58
CA PRO A 338 12.39 13.12 12.94
C PRO A 338 13.37 14.00 13.71
N VAL A 339 12.91 14.65 14.76
CA VAL A 339 13.72 15.62 15.53
C VAL A 339 15.12 15.09 15.96
N TRP A 340 15.35 13.78 15.90
CA TRP A 340 16.57 13.08 16.32
C TRP A 340 17.20 12.10 15.33
N ALA A 341 16.54 11.73 14.24
CA ALA A 341 17.15 10.85 13.24
C ALA A 341 16.60 11.12 11.83
N PRO A 342 17.48 11.39 10.85
CA PRO A 342 17.05 11.50 9.46
C PRO A 342 16.57 10.15 8.94
N ILE A 343 15.47 10.16 8.20
CA ILE A 343 15.09 9.02 7.37
C ILE A 343 15.87 9.17 6.07
N PRO A 344 16.79 8.23 5.74
CA PRO A 344 17.65 8.40 4.58
C PRO A 344 16.85 8.25 3.29
N ALA A 345 17.05 9.16 2.34
CA ALA A 345 16.54 8.99 0.99
C ALA A 345 17.22 7.79 0.31
N LEU A 346 16.47 7.10 -0.56
CA LEU A 346 17.00 5.98 -1.34
C LEU A 346 17.72 6.50 -2.58
N ALA A 347 18.98 6.08 -2.77
CA ALA A 347 19.81 6.54 -3.88
C ALA A 347 19.19 6.22 -5.24
N GLU A 348 18.57 5.07 -5.38
CA GLU A 348 17.92 4.62 -6.61
C GLU A 348 16.76 5.56 -6.99
N MET A 349 15.96 5.97 -6.02
CA MET A 349 14.88 6.93 -6.22
C MET A 349 15.41 8.32 -6.57
N GLN A 350 16.48 8.77 -5.89
CA GLN A 350 17.12 10.06 -6.19
C GLN A 350 17.66 10.11 -7.61
N VAL A 351 18.37 9.07 -8.05
CA VAL A 351 18.91 8.97 -9.39
C VAL A 351 17.80 8.96 -10.44
N ALA A 352 16.73 8.18 -10.23
CA ALA A 352 15.60 8.14 -11.14
C ALA A 352 14.92 9.51 -11.27
N LEU A 353 14.72 10.22 -10.16
CA LEU A 353 14.13 11.55 -10.15
C LEU A 353 15.04 12.59 -10.81
N GLU A 354 16.35 12.60 -10.53
CA GLU A 354 17.31 13.52 -11.16
C GLU A 354 17.36 13.32 -12.68
N GLN A 355 17.40 12.07 -13.14
CA GLN A 355 17.36 11.74 -14.56
C GLN A 355 16.03 12.18 -15.22
N ALA A 356 14.90 11.94 -14.55
CA ALA A 356 13.59 12.34 -15.05
C ALA A 356 13.48 13.88 -15.18
N VAL A 357 13.94 14.64 -14.16
CA VAL A 357 13.99 16.11 -14.24
C VAL A 357 14.89 16.55 -15.39
N SER A 358 16.07 15.97 -15.55
CA SER A 358 17.00 16.28 -16.63
C SER A 358 16.37 16.06 -18.02
N GLU A 359 15.67 14.94 -18.20
CA GLU A 359 15.05 14.61 -19.49
C GLU A 359 13.87 15.50 -19.83
N VAL A 360 13.02 15.83 -18.83
CA VAL A 360 11.84 16.66 -19.06
C VAL A 360 12.18 18.12 -19.23
N THR A 361 13.20 18.61 -18.52
CA THR A 361 13.60 20.02 -18.59
C THR A 361 14.68 20.31 -19.64
N GLY A 362 15.41 19.28 -20.10
CA GLY A 362 16.58 19.44 -20.98
C GLY A 362 17.83 19.95 -20.26
N LEU A 363 17.77 20.24 -18.96
CA LEU A 363 18.86 20.79 -18.16
C LEU A 363 19.81 19.71 -17.67
N ARG A 364 21.10 20.05 -17.54
CA ARG A 364 22.14 19.12 -17.06
C ARG A 364 23.15 19.81 -16.14
N GLY A 365 23.86 19.02 -15.34
CA GLY A 365 24.96 19.50 -14.50
C GLY A 365 24.55 20.63 -13.57
N PHE A 366 25.29 21.73 -13.59
CA PHE A 366 25.03 22.87 -12.71
C PHE A 366 23.72 23.62 -13.01
N GLU A 367 23.28 23.63 -14.26
CA GLU A 367 21.99 24.26 -14.61
C GLU A 367 20.82 23.46 -14.01
N LEU A 368 20.89 22.12 -14.06
CA LEU A 368 19.93 21.28 -13.39
C LEU A 368 19.92 21.55 -11.89
N LYS A 369 21.09 21.67 -11.25
CA LYS A 369 21.21 21.95 -9.80
C LYS A 369 20.67 23.33 -9.38
N ARG A 370 20.50 24.25 -10.30
CA ARG A 370 19.84 25.54 -10.03
C ARG A 370 18.33 25.41 -9.86
N VAL A 371 17.69 24.47 -10.58
CA VAL A 371 16.23 24.27 -10.58
C VAL A 371 15.80 23.03 -9.78
N MET A 372 16.70 22.10 -9.55
CA MET A 372 16.47 20.92 -8.72
C MET A 372 17.48 20.85 -7.58
N ARG A 373 16.99 20.88 -6.36
CA ARG A 373 17.82 20.86 -5.15
C ARG A 373 17.56 19.61 -4.33
N THR A 374 18.63 19.00 -3.88
CA THR A 374 18.58 17.90 -2.93
C THR A 374 18.93 18.42 -1.55
N GLY A 375 18.11 18.14 -0.56
CA GLY A 375 18.35 18.59 0.82
C GLY A 375 17.24 18.16 1.75
N THR A 376 17.34 18.54 3.00
CA THR A 376 16.37 18.24 4.04
C THR A 376 15.07 19.01 3.81
N VAL A 377 13.95 18.29 3.79
CA VAL A 377 12.61 18.85 3.87
C VAL A 377 12.09 18.65 5.30
N ALA A 378 11.43 19.63 5.86
CA ALA A 378 10.75 19.53 7.13
C ALA A 378 9.26 19.40 6.90
N SER A 379 8.61 18.44 7.57
CA SER A 379 7.15 18.33 7.54
C SER A 379 6.54 18.86 8.84
N VAL A 380 5.46 19.61 8.73
CA VAL A 380 4.70 20.15 9.86
C VAL A 380 3.22 19.79 9.72
N ASP A 381 2.50 19.74 10.83
CA ASP A 381 1.06 19.46 10.87
C ASP A 381 0.18 20.74 10.90
N ASN A 382 0.81 21.91 11.02
CA ASN A 382 0.14 23.20 11.08
C ASN A 382 0.22 23.95 9.75
N ARG A 383 -0.92 24.12 9.07
CA ARG A 383 -1.01 24.91 7.82
C ARG A 383 -0.65 26.37 7.98
N ASN A 384 -0.80 26.92 9.17
CA ASN A 384 -0.54 28.33 9.49
C ASN A 384 0.78 28.49 10.25
N TRP A 385 1.78 27.69 9.88
CA TRP A 385 3.08 27.68 10.54
C TRP A 385 3.77 29.07 10.49
N GLU A 386 3.48 29.88 9.47
CA GLU A 386 4.04 31.22 9.28
C GLU A 386 3.59 32.20 10.37
N ILE A 387 2.40 32.00 10.93
CA ILE A 387 1.87 32.85 12.01
C ILE A 387 2.01 32.16 13.40
N GLY A 388 2.74 31.06 13.42
CA GLY A 388 2.97 30.29 14.63
C GLY A 388 4.15 30.79 15.49
N ASP A 389 4.63 29.89 16.36
CA ASP A 389 5.70 30.15 17.31
C ASP A 389 7.04 30.45 16.58
N PRO A 390 7.72 31.55 16.90
CA PRO A 390 9.09 31.85 16.41
C PRO A 390 10.10 30.71 16.63
N ALA A 391 9.84 29.80 17.58
CA ALA A 391 10.66 28.60 17.80
C ALA A 391 10.68 27.67 16.60
N ILE A 392 9.61 27.63 15.78
CA ILE A 392 9.57 26.83 14.55
C ILE A 392 10.62 27.30 13.57
N ILE A 393 10.72 28.63 13.32
CA ILE A 393 11.72 29.20 12.42
C ILE A 393 13.15 28.86 12.88
N ARG A 394 13.39 28.90 14.19
CA ARG A 394 14.68 28.50 14.75
C ARG A 394 15.00 27.04 14.52
N ARG A 395 14.03 26.12 14.72
CA ARG A 395 14.19 24.68 14.46
C ARG A 395 14.47 24.42 12.98
N LEU A 396 13.73 25.05 12.06
CA LEU A 396 13.95 24.95 10.63
C LEU A 396 15.35 25.44 10.23
N SER A 397 15.83 26.52 10.83
CA SER A 397 17.18 27.01 10.63
C SER A 397 18.23 26.02 11.14
N GLN A 398 18.03 25.44 12.32
CA GLN A 398 18.95 24.47 12.91
C GLN A 398 19.00 23.14 12.15
N SER A 399 17.87 22.66 11.65
CA SER A 399 17.79 21.44 10.83
C SER A 399 18.39 21.60 9.44
N ARG A 400 18.71 22.82 9.03
CA ARG A 400 19.17 23.16 7.66
C ARG A 400 18.18 22.78 6.58
N ALA A 401 16.91 22.64 6.92
CA ALA A 401 15.85 22.40 5.94
C ALA A 401 15.88 23.43 4.81
N ILE A 402 15.66 22.94 3.59
CA ILE A 402 15.59 23.79 2.39
C ILE A 402 14.16 24.00 1.93
N ALA A 403 13.24 23.14 2.37
CA ALA A 403 11.82 23.24 2.08
C ALA A 403 10.99 22.74 3.28
N LEU A 404 9.69 23.05 3.23
CA LEU A 404 8.71 22.64 4.22
C LEU A 404 7.43 22.20 3.51
N ASP A 405 6.91 21.06 3.92
CA ASP A 405 5.64 20.50 3.50
C ASP A 405 4.82 19.96 4.68
N MET A 406 3.84 19.10 4.42
CA MET A 406 2.99 18.53 5.48
C MET A 406 2.86 16.99 5.43
N GLU A 407 3.35 16.33 4.40
CA GLU A 407 3.05 14.91 4.14
C GLU A 407 4.28 14.04 4.01
N SER A 408 5.38 14.57 3.50
CA SER A 408 6.55 13.78 3.09
C SER A 408 7.14 12.95 4.23
N ALA A 409 7.25 13.51 5.46
CA ALA A 409 7.74 12.78 6.62
C ALA A 409 6.93 11.52 6.93
N ALA A 410 5.62 11.62 6.87
CA ALA A 410 4.75 10.49 7.14
C ALA A 410 4.88 9.40 6.07
N ILE A 411 5.02 9.80 4.80
CA ILE A 411 5.20 8.88 3.68
C ILE A 411 6.55 8.17 3.76
N ALA A 412 7.62 8.91 4.03
CA ALA A 412 8.96 8.35 4.19
C ALA A 412 9.07 7.43 5.41
N ALA A 413 8.53 7.85 6.56
CA ALA A 413 8.51 7.05 7.78
C ALA A 413 7.79 5.72 7.58
N ASN A 414 6.63 5.73 6.93
CA ASN A 414 5.91 4.50 6.63
C ASN A 414 6.59 3.68 5.52
N GLY A 415 7.23 4.31 4.52
CA GLY A 415 8.08 3.61 3.55
C GLY A 415 9.20 2.84 4.23
N PHE A 416 9.92 3.49 5.13
CA PHE A 416 10.96 2.86 5.95
C PHE A 416 10.39 1.73 6.81
N ARG A 417 9.30 2.01 7.54
CA ARG A 417 8.63 1.07 8.46
C ARG A 417 8.14 -0.19 7.74
N PHE A 418 7.57 -0.06 6.55
CA PHE A 418 6.99 -1.16 5.79
C PHE A 418 7.89 -1.71 4.67
N ARG A 419 9.14 -1.26 4.60
CA ARG A 419 10.14 -1.68 3.59
C ARG A 419 9.67 -1.42 2.15
N VAL A 420 8.93 -0.36 1.94
CA VAL A 420 8.55 0.10 0.60
C VAL A 420 9.49 1.22 0.18
N PRO A 421 10.19 1.10 -0.95
CA PRO A 421 11.00 2.17 -1.50
C PRO A 421 10.16 3.44 -1.71
N TYR A 422 10.65 4.56 -1.19
CA TYR A 422 9.94 5.84 -1.17
C TYR A 422 10.78 6.98 -1.73
N GLY A 423 10.10 8.02 -2.20
CA GLY A 423 10.70 9.26 -2.63
C GLY A 423 9.71 10.41 -2.55
N THR A 424 10.24 11.62 -2.53
CA THR A 424 9.45 12.85 -2.55
C THR A 424 10.05 13.80 -3.54
N LEU A 425 9.25 14.35 -4.42
CA LEU A 425 9.57 15.46 -5.30
C LEU A 425 8.58 16.59 -5.08
N LEU A 426 9.06 17.71 -4.61
CA LEU A 426 8.23 18.87 -4.30
C LEU A 426 8.55 20.03 -5.25
N CYS A 427 7.52 20.79 -5.60
CA CYS A 427 7.66 22.02 -6.38
C CYS A 427 7.49 23.22 -5.44
N VAL A 428 8.44 24.15 -5.45
CA VAL A 428 8.36 25.35 -4.60
C VAL A 428 7.22 26.24 -5.08
N SER A 429 6.21 26.42 -4.25
CA SER A 429 5.02 27.21 -4.55
C SER A 429 5.04 28.63 -3.95
N ASP A 430 5.84 28.82 -2.91
CA ASP A 430 5.94 30.07 -2.14
C ASP A 430 7.23 30.10 -1.32
N LYS A 431 7.62 31.25 -0.85
CA LYS A 431 8.77 31.46 0.05
C LYS A 431 8.40 32.46 1.15
N PRO A 432 7.61 32.05 2.14
CA PRO A 432 7.08 32.96 3.17
C PRO A 432 8.14 33.73 3.93
N LEU A 433 9.27 33.10 4.24
CA LEU A 433 10.39 33.75 4.95
C LEU A 433 11.08 34.82 4.14
N HIS A 434 10.78 34.93 2.86
CA HIS A 434 11.37 35.93 1.92
C HIS A 434 10.31 36.85 1.31
N GLY A 435 9.10 36.90 1.91
CA GLY A 435 8.04 37.81 1.49
C GLY A 435 7.22 37.35 0.28
N GLU A 436 7.50 36.16 -0.27
CA GLU A 436 6.74 35.57 -1.35
C GLU A 436 5.69 34.60 -0.77
N ILE A 437 4.56 35.16 -0.32
CA ILE A 437 3.46 34.40 0.30
C ILE A 437 2.46 33.91 -0.73
N LYS A 438 1.79 32.81 -0.42
CA LYS A 438 0.81 32.15 -1.28
C LYS A 438 -0.54 32.88 -1.26
N LEU A 439 -0.81 33.70 -2.26
CA LEU A 439 -2.11 34.35 -2.43
C LEU A 439 -2.92 33.66 -3.52
N ALA A 440 -4.26 33.66 -3.39
CA ALA A 440 -5.17 32.87 -4.21
C ALA A 440 -5.00 33.07 -5.73
N ALA A 441 -4.81 34.30 -6.20
CA ALA A 441 -4.65 34.58 -7.63
C ALA A 441 -3.32 34.06 -8.20
N MET A 442 -2.23 34.14 -7.42
CA MET A 442 -0.89 33.70 -7.84
C MET A 442 -0.81 32.17 -7.87
N ALA A 443 -1.48 31.50 -6.93
CA ALA A 443 -1.47 30.04 -6.83
C ALA A 443 -2.09 29.38 -8.06
N GLY A 444 -3.24 29.87 -8.55
CA GLY A 444 -3.97 29.23 -9.65
C GLY A 444 -3.20 29.23 -10.99
N GLU A 445 -2.49 30.30 -11.32
CA GLU A 445 -1.68 30.38 -12.55
C GLU A 445 -0.42 29.50 -12.45
N PHE A 446 0.27 29.56 -11.32
CA PHE A 446 1.44 28.73 -11.05
C PHE A 446 1.13 27.25 -11.18
N TYR A 447 0.03 26.78 -10.59
CA TYR A 447 -0.37 25.36 -10.67
C TYR A 447 -0.67 24.94 -12.10
N ARG A 448 -1.39 25.74 -12.87
CA ARG A 448 -1.68 25.42 -14.28
C ARG A 448 -0.42 25.21 -15.11
N GLN A 449 0.61 26.01 -14.87
CA GLN A 449 1.86 25.94 -15.64
C GLN A 449 2.77 24.79 -15.19
N ARG A 450 2.82 24.46 -13.89
CA ARG A 450 3.83 23.56 -13.32
C ARG A 450 3.36 22.14 -13.07
N VAL A 451 2.08 21.92 -12.78
CA VAL A 451 1.56 20.60 -12.42
C VAL A 451 1.80 19.57 -13.53
N GLY A 452 1.56 19.92 -14.79
CA GLY A 452 1.77 19.02 -15.92
C GLY A 452 3.20 18.53 -16.02
N GLN A 453 4.18 19.44 -15.98
CA GLN A 453 5.61 19.09 -16.02
C GLN A 453 6.03 18.29 -14.79
N HIS A 454 5.55 18.65 -13.61
CA HIS A 454 5.90 17.96 -12.37
C HIS A 454 5.34 16.53 -12.36
N LEU A 455 4.10 16.34 -12.80
CA LEU A 455 3.51 15.01 -12.96
C LEU A 455 4.28 14.17 -13.98
N GLU A 456 4.63 14.75 -15.13
CA GLU A 456 5.43 14.08 -16.16
C GLU A 456 6.76 13.58 -15.61
N ILE A 457 7.45 14.40 -14.83
CA ILE A 457 8.70 14.01 -14.15
C ILE A 457 8.46 12.81 -13.22
N GLY A 458 7.41 12.86 -12.40
CA GLY A 458 7.07 11.76 -11.50
C GLY A 458 6.80 10.45 -12.24
N LEU A 459 5.98 10.50 -13.29
CA LEU A 459 5.69 9.34 -14.14
C LEU A 459 6.95 8.79 -14.80
N LYS A 460 7.80 9.67 -15.33
CA LYS A 460 9.06 9.28 -15.96
C LYS A 460 10.06 8.66 -14.97
N ALA A 461 10.11 9.16 -13.75
CA ALA A 461 10.92 8.56 -12.70
C ALA A 461 10.45 7.12 -12.39
N LEU A 462 9.15 6.90 -12.28
CA LEU A 462 8.60 5.55 -12.07
C LEU A 462 8.84 4.63 -13.28
N GLU A 463 8.75 5.14 -14.51
CA GLU A 463 9.11 4.37 -15.71
C GLU A 463 10.58 3.92 -15.68
N LYS A 464 11.49 4.78 -15.23
CA LYS A 464 12.90 4.43 -15.05
C LYS A 464 13.10 3.33 -13.99
N LEU A 465 12.38 3.40 -12.89
CA LEU A 465 12.41 2.36 -11.86
C LEU A 465 11.85 1.03 -12.37
N LYS A 466 10.78 1.06 -13.16
CA LYS A 466 10.24 -0.15 -13.82
C LYS A 466 11.23 -0.82 -14.77
N SER A 467 12.05 -0.04 -15.48
CA SER A 467 13.04 -0.54 -16.43
C SER A 467 14.28 -1.10 -15.77
N GLN A 468 14.48 -0.85 -14.49
CA GLN A 468 15.59 -1.44 -13.73
C GLN A 468 15.24 -2.89 -13.37
N GLU A 469 16.26 -3.76 -13.41
CA GLU A 469 16.10 -5.12 -12.92
C GLU A 469 15.65 -5.09 -11.45
N SER A 470 14.79 -6.03 -11.06
CA SER A 470 14.23 -6.12 -9.72
C SER A 470 15.29 -6.10 -8.60
N GLU A 471 16.52 -6.50 -8.92
CA GLU A 471 17.67 -6.44 -8.01
C GLU A 471 18.15 -5.02 -7.67
N ARG A 472 17.82 -4.00 -8.47
CA ARG A 472 18.27 -2.63 -8.27
C ARG A 472 17.31 -1.81 -7.42
N LEU A 473 15.98 -2.01 -7.61
CA LEU A 473 14.97 -1.39 -6.80
C LEU A 473 14.40 -2.40 -5.81
N HIS A 474 14.96 -2.48 -4.63
CA HIS A 474 14.53 -3.39 -3.59
C HIS A 474 14.60 -2.75 -2.21
N SER A 475 13.88 -3.31 -1.28
CA SER A 475 13.81 -2.86 0.10
C SER A 475 15.04 -3.23 0.97
N ARG A 476 16.13 -3.74 0.39
CA ARG A 476 17.31 -4.23 1.14
C ARG A 476 17.81 -3.23 2.18
N LYS A 477 17.98 -1.96 1.79
CA LYS A 477 18.47 -0.90 2.67
C LYS A 477 17.50 -0.54 3.80
N LEU A 478 16.25 -0.94 3.68
CA LEU A 478 15.19 -0.69 4.65
C LEU A 478 15.00 -1.86 5.63
N ARG A 479 15.69 -2.97 5.42
CA ARG A 479 15.50 -4.20 6.20
C ARG A 479 16.39 -4.20 7.45
N SER A 480 15.87 -4.77 8.52
CA SER A 480 16.62 -5.00 9.76
C SER A 480 17.45 -6.29 9.67
N PHE A 481 18.32 -6.54 10.68
CA PHE A 481 19.16 -7.74 10.73
C PHE A 481 18.37 -9.05 10.88
N ALA A 482 17.20 -9.00 11.52
CA ALA A 482 16.33 -10.15 11.75
C ALA A 482 14.99 -9.94 11.03
N GLU A 483 15.05 -9.85 9.71
CA GLU A 483 13.89 -9.53 8.88
C GLU A 483 13.11 -10.79 8.49
N VAL A 484 11.82 -10.63 8.22
CA VAL A 484 10.96 -11.68 7.69
C VAL A 484 11.37 -12.06 6.27
N ALA A 485 11.05 -13.28 5.83
CA ALA A 485 11.47 -13.79 4.52
C ALA A 485 10.65 -13.22 3.36
N PHE A 486 9.37 -12.98 3.57
CA PHE A 486 8.51 -12.42 2.54
C PHE A 486 8.76 -10.91 2.38
N GLN A 487 8.69 -10.45 1.12
CA GLN A 487 8.85 -9.03 0.76
C GLN A 487 7.80 -8.16 1.47
#